data_461b157632151b625e1275e3e5c2f555
#
_entry.id   461b157632151b625e1275e3e5c2f555
#
_cell.length_a   1.000
_cell.length_b   1.000
_cell.length_c   1.000
_cell.angle_alpha   90.00
_cell.angle_beta   90.00
_cell.angle_gamma   90.00
#
_symmetry.space_group_name_H-M   'P 1'
#
loop_
_entity.id
_entity.type
_entity.pdbx_description
1 polymer ?
#
loop_
_entity_poly.entity_id
_entity_poly.type
_entity_poly.pdbx_seq_one_letter_code
_entity_poly.pdbx_strand_id
1 'polypeptide(L)'
;MGRQYDLPMVSILDAVTPQFSGKEQKRVITKNQFFYDMFHPTNLGHTIMADCLEYLMEVCDTSDHARVDSFRQGMTEEEVLEQCLHGEPAIGNSFEKVKLLDRRDGYEGASMREGGFDATDHELQCVEMDQDLCTTPEFPYNWMYDGTKNTLNRVKAYFELEMECRALLLVFKDSGEVNVGKAKVYVDGEYHFTADPHINNWQHCNAVIIFNNKTSENHVVRIEIAEEDRDKQFTILGFGYVL
;
A
#
# COMPACT_ATOMS: atom_id res chain seq x y z
N MET A 1 -8.60 2.85 14.41
CA MET A 1 -9.12 4.03 13.70
C MET A 1 -10.62 4.26 13.92
N GLY A 2 -11.55 3.39 13.52
CA GLY A 2 -12.99 3.64 13.63
C GLY A 2 -13.44 4.14 15.01
N ARG A 3 -12.99 3.49 16.09
CA ARG A 3 -13.31 3.92 17.46
C ARG A 3 -12.69 5.25 17.86
N GLN A 4 -11.54 5.60 17.31
CA GLN A 4 -10.85 6.87 17.62
C GLN A 4 -11.60 8.07 17.05
N TYR A 5 -12.18 7.90 15.87
CA TYR A 5 -12.93 8.95 15.18
C TYR A 5 -14.44 8.79 15.31
N ASP A 6 -14.90 7.82 16.15
CA ASP A 6 -16.30 7.52 16.36
C ASP A 6 -17.05 7.27 15.04
N LEU A 7 -16.40 6.56 14.12
CA LEU A 7 -17.00 6.20 12.85
C LEU A 7 -17.95 5.02 13.01
N PRO A 8 -19.09 5.03 12.33
CA PRO A 8 -19.97 3.87 12.25
C PRO A 8 -19.20 2.64 11.72
N MET A 9 -19.40 1.49 12.34
CA MET A 9 -18.70 0.26 11.98
C MET A 9 -19.67 -0.91 11.95
N VAL A 10 -19.49 -1.80 10.97
CA VAL A 10 -20.17 -3.10 10.91
C VAL A 10 -19.12 -4.22 10.94
N SER A 11 -19.40 -5.28 11.69
CA SER A 11 -18.56 -6.46 11.77
C SER A 11 -19.11 -7.57 10.88
N ILE A 12 -18.52 -7.75 9.72
CA ILE A 12 -18.85 -8.88 8.83
C ILE A 12 -18.52 -10.22 9.50
N LEU A 13 -17.44 -10.26 10.28
CA LEU A 13 -17.05 -11.44 11.05
C LEU A 13 -18.17 -11.89 12.00
N ASP A 14 -18.76 -10.96 12.75
CA ASP A 14 -19.84 -11.28 13.69
C ASP A 14 -21.14 -11.68 12.96
N ALA A 15 -21.40 -11.12 11.78
CA ALA A 15 -22.53 -11.48 10.96
C ALA A 15 -22.45 -12.92 10.42
N VAL A 16 -21.27 -13.38 9.97
CA VAL A 16 -21.13 -14.66 9.26
C VAL A 16 -20.62 -15.81 10.14
N THR A 17 -19.89 -15.56 11.21
CA THR A 17 -19.30 -16.62 12.07
C THR A 17 -20.36 -17.56 12.66
N PRO A 18 -21.53 -17.11 13.17
CA PRO A 18 -22.59 -18.00 13.64
C PRO A 18 -23.08 -18.94 12.54
N GLN A 19 -23.16 -18.47 11.30
CA GLN A 19 -23.57 -19.24 10.12
C GLN A 19 -22.60 -20.38 9.83
N PHE A 20 -21.29 -20.13 9.97
CA PHE A 20 -20.24 -21.13 9.71
C PHE A 20 -20.17 -22.21 10.78
N SER A 21 -20.47 -21.88 12.05
CA SER A 21 -20.34 -22.78 13.20
C SER A 21 -21.36 -23.93 13.21
N GLY A 22 -22.38 -23.86 12.41
CA GLY A 22 -23.41 -24.90 12.31
C GLY A 22 -24.42 -24.94 13.45
N LYS A 23 -24.39 -23.99 14.35
CA LYS A 23 -25.31 -23.90 15.49
C LYS A 23 -26.65 -23.26 15.15
N GLU A 24 -26.71 -22.54 14.04
CA GLU A 24 -27.92 -21.88 13.56
C GLU A 24 -28.86 -22.88 12.83
N GLN A 25 -30.13 -22.88 13.19
CA GLN A 25 -31.14 -23.75 12.55
C GLN A 25 -31.45 -23.34 11.12
N LYS A 26 -31.27 -22.07 10.78
CA LYS A 26 -31.45 -21.53 9.44
C LYS A 26 -30.14 -20.86 8.98
N ARG A 27 -29.31 -21.63 8.31
CA ARG A 27 -28.11 -21.07 7.69
C ARG A 27 -28.48 -20.38 6.40
N VAL A 28 -28.02 -19.13 6.27
CA VAL A 28 -28.12 -18.36 5.03
C VAL A 28 -26.96 -18.72 4.12
N ILE A 29 -25.76 -18.97 4.70
CA ILE A 29 -24.54 -19.25 3.96
C ILE A 29 -23.60 -20.18 4.73
N THR A 30 -22.89 -21.04 4.02
CA THR A 30 -21.82 -21.87 4.56
C THR A 30 -20.45 -21.22 4.31
N LYS A 31 -19.41 -21.65 5.02
CA LYS A 31 -18.04 -21.16 4.83
C LYS A 31 -17.58 -21.31 3.36
N ASN A 32 -17.86 -22.46 2.72
CA ASN A 32 -17.44 -22.72 1.34
C ASN A 32 -18.27 -21.98 0.28
N GLN A 33 -19.41 -21.42 0.67
CA GLN A 33 -20.19 -20.51 -0.19
C GLN A 33 -19.74 -19.07 -0.04
N PHE A 34 -19.22 -18.72 1.14
CA PHE A 34 -18.71 -17.38 1.40
C PHE A 34 -17.29 -17.20 0.87
N PHE A 35 -16.40 -18.18 1.07
CA PHE A 35 -15.01 -18.17 0.61
C PHE A 35 -14.78 -19.23 -0.46
N TYR A 36 -14.05 -18.90 -1.51
CA TYR A 36 -13.58 -19.89 -2.47
C TYR A 36 -12.23 -20.51 -2.06
N ASP A 37 -11.50 -19.85 -1.19
CA ASP A 37 -10.28 -20.36 -0.53
C ASP A 37 -10.30 -20.01 0.98
N MET A 38 -9.13 -19.80 1.61
CA MET A 38 -9.06 -19.45 3.02
C MET A 38 -9.32 -17.97 3.32
N PHE A 39 -9.21 -17.08 2.32
CA PHE A 39 -9.17 -15.63 2.51
C PHE A 39 -10.12 -14.86 1.59
N HIS A 40 -10.34 -15.35 0.37
CA HIS A 40 -11.02 -14.59 -0.65
C HIS A 40 -12.51 -14.92 -0.72
N PRO A 41 -13.38 -13.91 -0.54
CA PRO A 41 -14.82 -14.10 -0.67
C PRO A 41 -15.22 -14.46 -2.11
N THR A 42 -16.23 -15.30 -2.24
CA THR A 42 -16.94 -15.52 -3.51
C THR A 42 -17.80 -14.30 -3.85
N ASN A 43 -18.39 -14.28 -5.06
CA ASN A 43 -19.37 -13.24 -5.40
C ASN A 43 -20.55 -13.20 -4.40
N LEU A 44 -21.01 -14.36 -3.90
CA LEU A 44 -22.02 -14.41 -2.85
C LEU A 44 -21.51 -13.86 -1.52
N GLY A 45 -20.23 -14.13 -1.18
CA GLY A 45 -19.57 -13.54 -0.03
C GLY A 45 -19.53 -12.00 -0.13
N HIS A 46 -19.16 -11.47 -1.28
CA HIS A 46 -19.17 -10.02 -1.53
C HIS A 46 -20.58 -9.41 -1.44
N THR A 47 -21.62 -10.12 -1.94
CA THR A 47 -22.99 -9.67 -1.78
C THR A 47 -23.36 -9.51 -0.31
N ILE A 48 -23.05 -10.49 0.54
CA ILE A 48 -23.33 -10.40 1.98
C ILE A 48 -22.54 -9.26 2.65
N MET A 49 -21.29 -9.02 2.21
CA MET A 49 -20.52 -7.87 2.69
C MET A 49 -21.21 -6.54 2.31
N ALA A 50 -21.74 -6.44 1.10
CA ALA A 50 -22.50 -5.28 0.65
C ALA A 50 -23.80 -5.10 1.45
N ASP A 51 -24.57 -6.17 1.69
CA ASP A 51 -25.77 -6.15 2.53
C ASP A 51 -25.49 -5.66 3.96
N CYS A 52 -24.34 -6.06 4.53
CA CYS A 52 -23.90 -5.56 5.84
C CYS A 52 -23.61 -4.06 5.83
N LEU A 53 -23.03 -3.53 4.74
CA LEU A 53 -22.78 -2.10 4.58
C LEU A 53 -24.09 -1.32 4.34
N GLU A 54 -25.02 -1.86 3.55
CA GLU A 54 -26.35 -1.28 3.34
C GLU A 54 -27.07 -1.16 4.68
N TYR A 55 -27.11 -2.23 5.47
CA TYR A 55 -27.69 -2.22 6.82
C TYR A 55 -27.03 -1.17 7.72
N LEU A 56 -25.71 -1.03 7.68
CA LEU A 56 -25.01 0.02 8.42
C LEU A 56 -25.48 1.41 8.02
N MET A 57 -25.62 1.68 6.73
CA MET A 57 -26.11 2.97 6.22
C MET A 57 -27.54 3.24 6.65
N GLU A 58 -28.43 2.25 6.57
CA GLU A 58 -29.82 2.36 7.05
C GLU A 58 -29.88 2.66 8.55
N VAL A 59 -29.07 1.98 9.36
CA VAL A 59 -29.01 2.23 10.81
C VAL A 59 -28.50 3.63 11.10
N CYS A 60 -27.50 4.11 10.38
CA CYS A 60 -26.97 5.46 10.54
C CYS A 60 -28.02 6.53 10.16
N ASP A 61 -28.75 6.31 9.06
CA ASP A 61 -29.77 7.24 8.58
C ASP A 61 -30.98 7.33 9.53
N THR A 62 -31.34 6.19 10.15
CA THR A 62 -32.47 6.10 11.06
C THR A 62 -32.12 6.34 12.53
N SER A 63 -30.86 6.39 12.89
CA SER A 63 -30.41 6.64 14.26
C SER A 63 -30.70 8.08 14.66
N ASP A 64 -31.27 8.26 15.86
CA ASP A 64 -31.44 9.58 16.45
C ASP A 64 -30.05 10.17 16.75
N HIS A 65 -29.66 11.19 15.97
CA HIS A 65 -28.38 11.88 16.10
C HIS A 65 -28.13 12.54 17.47
N ALA A 66 -29.14 12.49 18.35
CA ALA A 66 -29.06 12.97 19.73
C ALA A 66 -28.21 12.11 20.68
N ARG A 67 -27.71 10.93 20.26
CA ARG A 67 -26.75 10.13 21.02
C ARG A 67 -25.33 10.56 20.69
N VAL A 68 -24.99 11.75 21.10
CA VAL A 68 -23.59 12.16 21.23
C VAL A 68 -22.93 11.27 22.28
N ASP A 69 -21.88 10.55 21.90
CA ASP A 69 -21.10 9.74 22.83
C ASP A 69 -20.68 10.57 24.05
N SER A 70 -20.52 9.93 25.22
CA SER A 70 -20.19 10.59 26.48
C SER A 70 -18.96 11.52 26.42
N PHE A 71 -18.06 11.29 25.46
CA PHE A 71 -16.90 12.15 25.19
C PHE A 71 -17.26 13.51 24.55
N ARG A 72 -18.45 13.64 23.97
CA ARG A 72 -18.92 14.82 23.22
C ARG A 72 -20.07 15.54 23.92
N GLN A 73 -20.35 15.14 25.17
CA GLN A 73 -21.39 15.80 25.97
C GLN A 73 -21.15 17.31 26.06
N GLY A 74 -22.08 18.09 25.55
CA GLY A 74 -22.02 19.56 25.55
C GLY A 74 -21.48 20.19 24.29
N MET A 75 -21.08 19.41 23.27
CA MET A 75 -20.72 19.91 21.95
C MET A 75 -21.94 20.00 21.04
N THR A 76 -21.98 20.98 20.16
CA THR A 76 -22.94 21.05 19.05
C THR A 76 -22.53 20.10 17.92
N GLU A 77 -23.47 19.79 17.01
CA GLU A 77 -23.17 18.99 15.81
C GLU A 77 -22.07 19.62 14.95
N GLU A 78 -22.05 20.95 14.83
CA GLU A 78 -21.02 21.69 14.09
C GLU A 78 -19.66 21.53 14.74
N GLU A 79 -19.56 21.64 16.08
CA GLU A 79 -18.31 21.45 16.82
C GLU A 79 -17.78 20.01 16.71
N VAL A 80 -18.66 19.00 16.71
CA VAL A 80 -18.29 17.60 16.51
C VAL A 80 -17.78 17.38 15.10
N LEU A 81 -18.46 17.92 14.09
CA LEU A 81 -18.06 17.83 12.69
C LEU A 81 -16.71 18.49 12.47
N GLU A 82 -16.52 19.70 13.00
CA GLU A 82 -15.27 20.45 12.92
C GLU A 82 -14.11 19.66 13.56
N GLN A 83 -14.34 19.05 14.73
CA GLN A 83 -13.34 18.21 15.39
C GLN A 83 -13.02 16.95 14.58
N CYS A 84 -14.00 16.31 13.91
CA CYS A 84 -13.80 15.15 13.08
C CYS A 84 -13.02 15.50 11.80
N LEU A 85 -13.31 16.64 11.19
CA LEU A 85 -12.71 17.05 9.93
C LEU A 85 -11.32 17.72 10.09
N HIS A 86 -11.15 18.47 11.18
CA HIS A 86 -9.96 19.33 11.39
C HIS A 86 -9.23 19.04 12.70
N GLY A 87 -9.64 18.02 13.45
CA GLY A 87 -8.96 17.59 14.66
C GLY A 87 -7.57 16.99 14.38
N GLU A 88 -6.72 16.99 15.39
CA GLU A 88 -5.40 16.37 15.30
C GLU A 88 -5.50 14.88 14.95
N PRO A 89 -4.81 14.43 13.89
CA PRO A 89 -4.86 13.04 13.47
C PRO A 89 -4.23 12.11 14.52
N ALA A 90 -4.85 10.95 14.77
CA ALA A 90 -4.44 10.00 15.81
C ALA A 90 -3.00 9.48 15.66
N ILE A 91 -2.49 9.42 14.45
CA ILE A 91 -1.14 8.91 14.11
C ILE A 91 -0.28 9.93 13.36
N GLY A 92 -0.68 11.20 13.37
CA GLY A 92 -0.05 12.24 12.58
C GLY A 92 -0.49 12.26 11.11
N ASN A 93 -0.09 13.29 10.39
CA ASN A 93 -0.47 13.54 9.00
C ASN A 93 0.73 13.71 8.06
N SER A 94 1.88 13.16 8.42
CA SER A 94 3.14 13.37 7.69
C SER A 94 3.05 13.03 6.19
N PHE A 95 2.17 12.11 5.82
CA PHE A 95 1.97 11.66 4.44
C PHE A 95 0.63 12.07 3.81
N GLU A 96 -0.11 13.02 4.43
CA GLU A 96 -1.41 13.50 3.91
C GLU A 96 -1.33 13.99 2.45
N LYS A 97 -0.23 14.65 2.09
CA LYS A 97 0.01 15.21 0.75
C LYS A 97 1.06 14.44 -0.05
N VAL A 98 1.18 13.13 0.21
CA VAL A 98 2.12 12.29 -0.53
C VAL A 98 1.77 12.28 -2.02
N LYS A 99 2.79 12.45 -2.86
CA LYS A 99 2.72 12.33 -4.32
C LYS A 99 3.51 11.11 -4.76
N LEU A 100 3.15 10.55 -5.89
CA LEU A 100 3.88 9.46 -6.53
C LEU A 100 4.86 10.03 -7.56
N LEU A 101 6.10 9.57 -7.53
CA LEU A 101 7.09 9.72 -8.57
C LEU A 101 7.33 8.33 -9.17
N ASP A 102 6.96 8.15 -10.43
CA ASP A 102 7.24 6.95 -11.20
C ASP A 102 7.94 7.32 -12.52
N ARG A 103 8.22 6.33 -13.36
CA ARG A 103 8.93 6.56 -14.63
C ARG A 103 8.11 7.35 -15.65
N ARG A 104 6.80 7.46 -15.45
CA ARG A 104 5.88 8.22 -16.32
C ARG A 104 5.98 9.73 -16.09
N ASP A 105 5.97 10.11 -14.81
CA ASP A 105 5.87 11.51 -14.40
C ASP A 105 7.21 11.98 -13.81
N GLY A 106 7.97 12.72 -14.62
CA GLY A 106 9.12 13.44 -14.11
C GLY A 106 8.68 14.58 -13.18
N TYR A 107 9.40 14.76 -12.08
CA TYR A 107 9.27 15.94 -11.22
C TYR A 107 10.46 16.87 -11.47
N GLU A 108 10.21 18.14 -11.84
CA GLU A 108 11.28 19.11 -12.17
C GLU A 108 12.30 19.33 -11.02
N GLY A 109 11.89 19.08 -9.77
CA GLY A 109 12.75 19.13 -8.59
C GLY A 109 13.52 17.83 -8.30
N ALA A 110 13.46 16.82 -9.18
CA ALA A 110 14.16 15.56 -9.03
C ALA A 110 15.16 15.32 -10.16
N SER A 111 16.35 14.88 -9.82
CA SER A 111 17.36 14.40 -10.76
C SER A 111 17.58 12.91 -10.54
N MET A 112 17.53 12.11 -11.61
CA MET A 112 17.66 10.67 -11.54
C MET A 112 18.80 10.15 -12.41
N ARG A 113 19.52 9.16 -11.89
CA ARG A 113 20.48 8.35 -12.63
C ARG A 113 20.08 6.88 -12.51
N GLU A 114 19.48 6.35 -13.55
CA GLU A 114 18.92 4.98 -13.54
C GLU A 114 20.01 3.89 -13.40
N GLY A 115 21.27 4.20 -13.74
CA GLY A 115 22.35 3.22 -13.66
C GLY A 115 22.06 1.96 -14.47
N GLY A 116 21.90 0.83 -13.78
CA GLY A 116 21.51 -0.44 -14.39
C GLY A 116 20.02 -0.77 -14.26
N PHE A 117 19.18 0.17 -13.80
CA PHE A 117 17.73 0.04 -13.67
C PHE A 117 17.00 0.54 -14.93
N ASP A 118 17.51 0.20 -16.09
CA ASP A 118 17.05 0.69 -17.38
C ASP A 118 15.96 -0.18 -18.03
N ALA A 119 15.69 -1.35 -17.46
CA ALA A 119 14.64 -2.24 -17.92
C ALA A 119 13.26 -1.89 -17.32
N THR A 120 12.22 -2.55 -17.86
CA THR A 120 10.85 -2.50 -17.37
C THR A 120 10.43 -3.90 -16.95
N ASP A 121 9.85 -4.03 -15.76
CA ASP A 121 9.22 -5.25 -15.29
C ASP A 121 7.79 -5.32 -15.82
N HIS A 122 7.49 -6.34 -16.63
CA HIS A 122 6.16 -6.63 -17.15
C HIS A 122 5.44 -7.71 -16.34
N GLU A 123 6.12 -8.36 -15.40
CA GLU A 123 5.58 -9.42 -14.55
C GLU A 123 5.08 -8.84 -13.22
N LEU A 124 4.27 -7.79 -13.29
CA LEU A 124 3.60 -7.24 -12.14
C LEU A 124 2.27 -7.94 -11.96
N GLN A 125 2.02 -8.44 -10.76
CA GLN A 125 0.76 -9.08 -10.46
C GLN A 125 -0.36 -8.05 -10.45
N CYS A 126 -1.28 -8.19 -11.39
CA CYS A 126 -2.61 -7.59 -11.32
C CYS A 126 -3.55 -8.62 -10.73
N VAL A 127 -3.39 -8.86 -9.42
CA VAL A 127 -4.16 -9.88 -8.70
C VAL A 127 -5.61 -9.45 -8.68
N GLU A 128 -6.48 -10.46 -8.82
CA GLU A 128 -7.89 -10.35 -8.46
C GLU A 128 -8.72 -9.46 -9.39
N MET A 129 -8.22 -9.21 -10.58
CA MET A 129 -9.08 -8.67 -11.62
C MET A 129 -9.86 -9.82 -12.26
N ASP A 130 -11.13 -9.59 -12.46
CA ASP A 130 -11.97 -10.49 -13.24
C ASP A 130 -11.39 -10.61 -14.65
N GLN A 131 -10.67 -11.70 -14.92
CA GLN A 131 -9.97 -11.94 -16.18
C GLN A 131 -10.94 -12.04 -17.37
N ASP A 132 -12.23 -12.30 -17.11
CA ASP A 132 -13.25 -12.33 -18.14
C ASP A 132 -13.66 -10.92 -18.61
N LEU A 133 -13.38 -9.90 -17.84
CA LEU A 133 -13.81 -8.51 -18.11
C LEU A 133 -12.68 -7.59 -18.53
N CYS A 134 -11.42 -7.92 -18.27
CA CYS A 134 -10.29 -7.01 -18.50
C CYS A 134 -9.09 -7.74 -19.11
N THR A 135 -8.44 -7.07 -20.06
CA THR A 135 -7.06 -7.37 -20.40
C THR A 135 -6.20 -7.06 -19.16
N THR A 136 -5.20 -7.89 -18.90
CA THR A 136 -4.24 -7.63 -17.81
C THR A 136 -3.68 -6.22 -17.95
N PRO A 137 -3.88 -5.30 -16.98
CA PRO A 137 -3.35 -3.96 -17.09
C PRO A 137 -1.83 -4.02 -17.08
N GLU A 138 -1.20 -3.25 -17.96
CA GLU A 138 0.24 -3.06 -17.95
C GLU A 138 0.59 -1.91 -17.01
N PHE A 139 1.60 -2.10 -16.17
CA PHE A 139 2.19 -1.05 -15.32
C PHE A 139 3.66 -0.83 -15.71
N PRO A 140 3.92 -0.28 -16.92
CA PRO A 140 5.28 -0.17 -17.46
C PRO A 140 6.11 0.94 -16.81
N TYR A 141 5.53 1.70 -15.89
CA TYR A 141 6.13 2.90 -15.32
C TYR A 141 7.00 2.60 -14.10
N ASN A 142 7.88 1.59 -14.23
CA ASN A 142 8.79 1.14 -13.19
C ASN A 142 10.23 1.13 -13.70
N TRP A 143 11.18 0.97 -12.77
CA TRP A 143 12.60 0.81 -13.07
C TRP A 143 13.05 -0.56 -12.58
N MET A 144 13.43 -1.44 -13.52
CA MET A 144 13.94 -2.76 -13.20
C MET A 144 15.43 -2.86 -13.46
N TYR A 145 16.16 -3.30 -12.45
CA TYR A 145 17.48 -3.85 -12.61
C TYR A 145 17.38 -5.31 -13.04
N ASP A 146 18.02 -5.67 -14.16
CA ASP A 146 18.06 -7.06 -14.64
C ASP A 146 19.51 -7.53 -14.80
N GLY A 147 20.05 -8.11 -13.72
CA GLY A 147 21.39 -8.69 -13.69
C GLY A 147 21.51 -10.01 -14.45
N THR A 148 20.40 -10.61 -14.86
CA THR A 148 20.39 -11.89 -15.61
C THR A 148 20.79 -11.70 -17.07
N LYS A 149 20.41 -10.56 -17.67
CA LYS A 149 20.52 -10.31 -19.11
C LYS A 149 21.81 -9.61 -19.53
N ASN A 150 22.42 -8.79 -18.67
CA ASN A 150 23.51 -7.92 -19.10
C ASN A 150 24.62 -7.79 -18.04
N THR A 151 25.82 -8.26 -18.39
CA THR A 151 27.00 -8.11 -17.52
C THR A 151 27.41 -6.66 -17.30
N LEU A 152 27.10 -5.74 -18.23
CA LEU A 152 27.36 -4.29 -18.06
C LEU A 152 26.47 -3.68 -16.98
N ASN A 153 25.23 -4.16 -16.81
CA ASN A 153 24.34 -3.73 -15.74
C ASN A 153 24.92 -4.06 -14.36
N ARG A 154 25.65 -5.17 -14.24
CA ARG A 154 26.31 -5.55 -12.98
C ARG A 154 27.36 -4.55 -12.50
N VAL A 155 27.97 -3.79 -13.41
CA VAL A 155 28.93 -2.71 -13.08
C VAL A 155 28.21 -1.46 -12.60
N LYS A 156 27.00 -1.20 -13.11
CA LYS A 156 26.17 -0.05 -12.76
C LYS A 156 24.95 -0.48 -11.91
N ALA A 157 25.12 -1.41 -11.00
CA ALA A 157 24.05 -2.01 -10.19
C ALA A 157 23.50 -1.03 -9.13
N TYR A 158 23.17 0.18 -9.54
CA TYR A 158 22.62 1.22 -8.68
C TYR A 158 21.60 2.09 -9.42
N PHE A 159 20.70 2.69 -8.67
CA PHE A 159 19.81 3.78 -9.03
C PHE A 159 20.08 4.94 -8.07
N GLU A 160 20.06 6.18 -8.55
CA GLU A 160 20.29 7.36 -7.74
C GLU A 160 19.21 8.40 -8.01
N LEU A 161 18.59 8.89 -6.95
CA LEU A 161 17.57 9.93 -6.94
C LEU A 161 18.08 11.08 -6.09
N GLU A 162 18.18 12.27 -6.66
CA GLU A 162 18.43 13.52 -5.94
C GLU A 162 17.19 14.37 -6.00
N MET A 163 16.65 14.78 -4.85
CA MET A 163 15.47 15.64 -4.78
C MET A 163 15.35 16.38 -3.45
N GLU A 164 14.70 17.55 -3.52
CA GLU A 164 14.30 18.29 -2.33
C GLU A 164 12.91 17.83 -1.87
N CYS A 165 12.85 17.22 -0.68
CA CYS A 165 11.61 16.80 -0.06
C CYS A 165 11.79 16.62 1.45
N ARG A 166 10.68 16.64 2.21
CA ARG A 166 10.74 16.37 3.65
C ARG A 166 10.50 14.91 3.99
N ALA A 167 9.80 14.16 3.14
CA ALA A 167 9.58 12.74 3.35
C ALA A 167 9.66 11.97 2.04
N LEU A 168 10.23 10.78 2.11
CA LEU A 168 10.41 9.90 0.95
C LEU A 168 10.15 8.45 1.34
N LEU A 169 9.38 7.75 0.49
CA LEU A 169 9.14 6.33 0.56
C LEU A 169 9.67 5.66 -0.69
N LEU A 170 10.25 4.48 -0.55
CA LEU A 170 10.54 3.56 -1.65
C LEU A 170 9.39 2.58 -1.78
N VAL A 171 8.85 2.43 -3.00
CA VAL A 171 7.89 1.37 -3.35
C VAL A 171 8.58 0.40 -4.29
N PHE A 172 8.69 -0.86 -3.90
CA PHE A 172 9.36 -1.89 -4.68
C PHE A 172 8.56 -3.18 -4.73
N LYS A 173 8.85 -4.03 -5.71
CA LYS A 173 8.22 -5.34 -5.87
C LYS A 173 8.77 -6.31 -4.83
N ASP A 174 7.86 -6.91 -4.06
CA ASP A 174 8.12 -8.09 -3.23
C ASP A 174 7.57 -9.31 -3.98
N SER A 175 8.30 -10.39 -4.09
CA SER A 175 7.82 -11.54 -4.87
C SER A 175 8.15 -12.90 -4.29
N GLY A 176 9.13 -13.00 -3.40
CA GLY A 176 9.59 -14.28 -2.86
C GLY A 176 10.28 -15.21 -3.87
N GLU A 177 10.47 -14.77 -5.12
CA GLU A 177 11.12 -15.58 -6.15
C GLU A 177 12.64 -15.59 -6.02
N VAL A 178 13.27 -16.70 -6.39
CA VAL A 178 14.72 -16.89 -6.22
C VAL A 178 15.57 -16.01 -7.14
N ASN A 179 15.00 -15.55 -8.25
CA ASN A 179 15.65 -14.66 -9.22
C ASN A 179 15.57 -13.17 -8.83
N VAL A 180 14.91 -12.84 -7.74
CA VAL A 180 14.84 -11.47 -7.20
C VAL A 180 15.86 -11.32 -6.08
N GLY A 181 16.56 -10.22 -6.06
CA GLY A 181 17.65 -9.93 -5.12
C GLY A 181 17.35 -8.74 -4.21
N LYS A 182 18.18 -8.55 -3.21
CA LYS A 182 18.11 -7.44 -2.25
C LYS A 182 18.80 -6.20 -2.78
N ALA A 183 18.35 -5.03 -2.33
CA ALA A 183 18.98 -3.76 -2.60
C ALA A 183 19.27 -2.99 -1.30
N LYS A 184 20.46 -2.40 -1.21
CA LYS A 184 20.86 -1.53 -0.10
C LYS A 184 20.47 -0.10 -0.42
N VAL A 185 19.86 0.57 0.53
CA VAL A 185 19.43 1.96 0.43
C VAL A 185 20.38 2.84 1.24
N TYR A 186 20.88 3.88 0.61
CA TYR A 186 21.77 4.88 1.19
C TYR A 186 21.11 6.25 1.06
N VAL A 187 21.28 7.11 2.06
CA VAL A 187 20.88 8.52 2.06
C VAL A 187 22.13 9.35 2.29
N ASP A 188 22.45 10.27 1.40
CA ASP A 188 23.63 11.15 1.46
C ASP A 188 24.96 10.40 1.66
N GLY A 189 25.03 9.20 1.09
CA GLY A 189 26.19 8.30 1.18
C GLY A 189 26.22 7.39 2.41
N GLU A 190 25.32 7.56 3.37
CA GLU A 190 25.20 6.74 4.58
C GLU A 190 24.23 5.56 4.33
N TYR A 191 24.64 4.34 4.73
CA TYR A 191 23.76 3.18 4.68
C TYR A 191 22.56 3.35 5.60
N HIS A 192 21.36 3.08 5.09
CA HIS A 192 20.13 3.25 5.84
C HIS A 192 19.46 1.90 6.17
N PHE A 193 19.09 1.14 5.14
CA PHE A 193 18.52 -0.21 5.30
C PHE A 193 18.70 -1.05 4.04
N THR A 194 18.31 -2.33 4.13
CA THR A 194 18.24 -3.23 2.98
C THR A 194 16.76 -3.48 2.61
N ALA A 195 16.40 -3.15 1.38
CA ALA A 195 15.12 -3.53 0.79
C ALA A 195 15.18 -5.02 0.41
N ASP A 196 14.40 -5.84 1.10
CA ASP A 196 14.33 -7.28 0.90
C ASP A 196 13.00 -7.64 0.22
N PRO A 197 13.02 -8.15 -1.02
CA PRO A 197 11.81 -8.51 -1.75
C PRO A 197 11.23 -9.88 -1.37
N HIS A 198 11.67 -10.49 -0.27
CA HIS A 198 11.25 -11.83 0.18
C HIS A 198 10.51 -11.81 1.53
N ILE A 199 9.99 -10.65 1.96
CA ILE A 199 9.37 -10.54 3.29
C ILE A 199 8.06 -11.31 3.34
N ASN A 200 7.23 -11.21 2.31
CA ASN A 200 5.89 -11.81 2.30
C ASN A 200 5.78 -13.08 1.43
N ASN A 201 6.79 -13.41 0.65
CA ASN A 201 6.85 -14.59 -0.22
C ASN A 201 5.70 -14.71 -1.25
N TRP A 202 5.09 -13.60 -1.63
CA TRP A 202 4.12 -13.53 -2.71
C TRP A 202 4.23 -12.17 -3.42
N GLN A 203 3.81 -12.14 -4.67
CA GLN A 203 4.02 -10.97 -5.52
C GLN A 203 3.08 -9.82 -5.14
N HIS A 204 3.63 -8.71 -4.69
CA HIS A 204 2.91 -7.48 -4.35
C HIS A 204 3.87 -6.28 -4.30
N CYS A 205 3.37 -5.10 -3.99
CA CYS A 205 4.20 -3.94 -3.72
C CYS A 205 4.50 -3.81 -2.23
N ASN A 206 5.75 -3.46 -1.92
CA ASN A 206 6.19 -3.13 -0.57
C ASN A 206 6.61 -1.66 -0.51
N ALA A 207 6.04 -0.92 0.44
CA ALA A 207 6.33 0.50 0.65
C ALA A 207 7.09 0.69 1.96
N VAL A 208 8.28 1.28 1.89
CA VAL A 208 9.15 1.52 3.04
C VAL A 208 9.52 3.00 3.12
N ILE A 209 9.36 3.59 4.31
CA ILE A 209 9.78 4.97 4.55
C ILE A 209 11.30 5.02 4.56
N ILE A 210 11.89 5.82 3.65
CA ILE A 210 13.32 6.12 3.66
C ILE A 210 13.60 7.15 4.75
N PHE A 211 12.90 8.29 4.73
CA PHE A 211 12.98 9.31 5.78
C PHE A 211 11.67 10.09 5.90
N ASN A 212 11.48 10.74 7.05
CA ASN A 212 10.34 11.62 7.34
C ASN A 212 10.82 12.75 8.24
N ASN A 213 11.32 13.82 7.65
CA ASN A 213 11.89 14.99 8.29
C ASN A 213 10.81 16.06 8.59
N LYS A 214 11.15 17.04 9.40
CA LYS A 214 10.26 18.18 9.68
C LYS A 214 10.28 19.23 8.58
N THR A 215 11.40 19.37 7.90
CA THR A 215 11.68 20.36 6.85
C THR A 215 12.06 19.67 5.56
N SER A 216 11.77 20.33 4.44
CA SER A 216 12.22 19.89 3.12
C SER A 216 13.70 20.24 2.94
N GLU A 217 14.50 19.26 2.56
CA GLU A 217 15.93 19.39 2.32
C GLU A 217 16.30 18.57 1.08
N ASN A 218 17.41 18.94 0.42
CA ASN A 218 17.90 18.18 -0.73
C ASN A 218 18.66 16.97 -0.24
N HIS A 219 18.24 15.79 -0.69
CA HIS A 219 18.85 14.49 -0.37
C HIS A 219 19.24 13.72 -1.62
N VAL A 220 20.32 12.97 -1.53
CA VAL A 220 20.72 11.99 -2.54
C VAL A 220 20.44 10.60 -1.99
N VAL A 221 19.46 9.93 -2.59
CA VAL A 221 19.11 8.54 -2.27
C VAL A 221 19.69 7.62 -3.33
N ARG A 222 20.50 6.66 -2.89
CA ARG A 222 21.11 5.64 -3.75
C ARG A 222 20.57 4.26 -3.37
N ILE A 223 20.06 3.54 -4.35
CA ILE A 223 19.61 2.15 -4.23
C ILE A 223 20.61 1.30 -4.99
N GLU A 224 21.35 0.45 -4.30
CA GLU A 224 22.40 -0.39 -4.86
C GLU A 224 22.10 -1.87 -4.62
N ILE A 225 22.11 -2.66 -5.68
CA ILE A 225 21.91 -4.10 -5.58
C ILE A 225 23.01 -4.70 -4.69
N ALA A 226 22.59 -5.56 -3.75
CA ALA A 226 23.53 -6.28 -2.89
C ALA A 226 24.55 -7.06 -3.73
N GLU A 227 25.79 -7.09 -3.30
CA GLU A 227 26.87 -7.65 -4.11
C GLU A 227 26.64 -9.11 -4.48
N GLU A 228 26.09 -9.88 -3.55
CA GLU A 228 25.72 -11.28 -3.70
C GLU A 228 24.53 -11.52 -4.65
N ASP A 229 23.75 -10.47 -4.96
CA ASP A 229 22.52 -10.54 -5.76
C ASP A 229 22.65 -9.80 -7.11
N ARG A 230 23.85 -9.41 -7.52
CA ARG A 230 24.08 -8.67 -8.77
C ARG A 230 23.70 -9.42 -10.06
N ASP A 231 23.51 -10.70 -9.99
CA ASP A 231 23.02 -11.55 -11.08
C ASP A 231 21.49 -11.75 -11.06
N LYS A 232 20.78 -11.11 -10.13
CA LYS A 232 19.34 -11.19 -9.96
C LYS A 232 18.62 -9.93 -10.47
N GLN A 233 17.35 -9.86 -10.22
CA GLN A 233 16.46 -8.73 -10.58
C GLN A 233 16.03 -7.96 -9.33
N PHE A 234 15.75 -6.67 -9.51
CA PHE A 234 15.09 -5.84 -8.51
C PHE A 234 14.27 -4.75 -9.20
N THR A 235 13.01 -4.56 -8.78
CA THR A 235 12.11 -3.60 -9.42
C THR A 235 11.69 -2.50 -8.46
N ILE A 236 12.03 -1.27 -8.78
CA ILE A 236 11.50 -0.05 -8.15
C ILE A 236 10.20 0.29 -8.87
N LEU A 237 9.08 0.27 -8.15
CA LEU A 237 7.75 0.61 -8.67
C LEU A 237 7.52 2.12 -8.68
N GLY A 238 8.16 2.83 -7.76
CA GLY A 238 8.07 4.28 -7.64
C GLY A 238 8.55 4.80 -6.29
N PHE A 239 8.41 6.10 -6.12
CA PHE A 239 8.69 6.78 -4.86
C PHE A 239 7.47 7.60 -4.42
N GLY A 240 7.09 7.47 -3.15
CA GLY A 240 6.17 8.41 -2.53
C GLY A 240 6.94 9.56 -1.90
N TYR A 241 6.59 10.81 -2.20
CA TYR A 241 7.31 11.96 -1.65
C TYR A 241 6.36 13.05 -1.12
N VAL A 242 6.82 13.81 -0.16
CA VAL A 242 6.16 15.00 0.39
C VAL A 242 7.16 16.15 0.40
N LEU A 243 6.77 17.27 -0.20
CA LEU A 243 7.56 18.50 -0.26
C LEU A 243 7.56 19.27 1.06
#